data_785cd6dc2ec9599cef39d0e7e7525143
#
_entry.id   785cd6dc2ec9599cef39d0e7e7525143
#
_cell.length_a   1.000
_cell.length_b   1.000
_cell.length_c   1.000
_cell.angle_alpha   90.00
_cell.angle_beta   90.00
_cell.angle_gamma   90.00
#
_symmetry.space_group_name_H-M   'P 1'
#
loop_
_entity.id
_entity.type
_entity.pdbx_description
1 polymer ?
#
loop_
_entity_poly.entity_id
_entity_poly.type
_entity_poly.pdbx_seq_one_letter_code
_entity_poly.pdbx_strand_id
1 'polypeptide(L)'
;MNMPKNLSDTFQENFSEADTVGFGIEENETGCTVKVYLEFKSRYEEAIKKKPDKPGPYLSHLGFKWDASDNTRSALGRYTCFPAFTVEDMLERLSNNFYRNKDRDPFQIVKDILHLGSSKVGHDKFLYLDVNEKNNLRTSFDINMYGANLQMKELYPFLLEMCGYYSIPCGQFHILYDPVKTQIFGHLAGGIDREGKDFLTVYFGE
;
A
#
# COMPACT_ATOMS: atom_id res chain seq x y z
N MET A 1 17.60 15.99 -11.71
CA MET A 1 16.71 14.93 -11.15
C MET A 1 16.03 14.21 -12.31
N ASN A 2 16.76 13.39 -13.05
CA ASN A 2 16.21 12.75 -14.25
C ASN A 2 15.84 11.30 -13.94
N MET A 3 14.65 10.86 -14.40
CA MET A 3 14.26 9.45 -14.32
C MET A 3 15.29 8.58 -15.05
N PRO A 4 15.76 7.46 -14.47
CA PRO A 4 16.65 6.50 -15.13
C PRO A 4 16.08 6.03 -16.46
N LYS A 5 16.94 5.83 -17.47
CA LYS A 5 16.50 5.53 -18.85
C LYS A 5 15.57 4.30 -18.93
N ASN A 6 15.92 3.22 -18.24
CA ASN A 6 15.11 2.00 -18.21
C ASN A 6 13.69 2.21 -17.64
N LEU A 7 13.55 3.10 -16.63
CA LEU A 7 12.25 3.48 -16.09
C LEU A 7 11.51 4.42 -17.06
N SER A 8 12.23 5.37 -17.68
CA SER A 8 11.66 6.30 -18.65
C SER A 8 11.10 5.58 -19.89
N ASP A 9 11.83 4.59 -20.39
CA ASP A 9 11.37 3.79 -21.54
C ASP A 9 10.05 3.07 -21.18
N THR A 10 9.99 2.39 -20.01
CA THR A 10 8.77 1.72 -19.55
C THR A 10 7.63 2.73 -19.26
N PHE A 11 7.96 3.91 -18.74
CA PHE A 11 6.98 4.97 -18.51
C PHE A 11 6.34 5.40 -19.85
N GLN A 12 7.15 5.69 -20.87
CA GLN A 12 6.66 6.12 -22.18
C GLN A 12 5.79 5.05 -22.86
N GLU A 13 6.19 3.77 -22.76
CA GLU A 13 5.41 2.64 -23.30
C GLU A 13 4.00 2.51 -22.71
N ASN A 14 3.82 2.90 -21.43
CA ASN A 14 2.56 2.72 -20.71
C ASN A 14 1.78 4.04 -20.50
N PHE A 15 2.38 5.19 -20.82
CA PHE A 15 1.81 6.50 -20.53
C PHE A 15 0.46 6.75 -21.23
N SER A 16 0.33 6.31 -22.48
CA SER A 16 -0.90 6.50 -23.27
C SER A 16 -2.11 5.71 -22.74
N GLU A 17 -1.88 4.68 -21.94
CA GLU A 17 -2.93 3.85 -21.33
C GLU A 17 -3.30 4.32 -19.91
N ALA A 18 -2.53 5.26 -19.34
CA ALA A 18 -2.78 5.74 -17.99
C ALA A 18 -3.91 6.77 -17.94
N ASP A 19 -4.81 6.60 -16.99
CA ASP A 19 -5.91 7.54 -16.73
C ASP A 19 -5.44 8.71 -15.84
N THR A 20 -4.44 8.46 -14.98
CA THR A 20 -3.92 9.44 -14.02
C THR A 20 -2.41 9.27 -13.86
N VAL A 21 -1.73 10.40 -13.64
CA VAL A 21 -0.30 10.42 -13.26
C VAL A 21 -0.17 11.03 -11.89
N GLY A 22 0.33 10.23 -10.93
CA GLY A 22 0.61 10.67 -9.57
C GLY A 22 2.10 10.96 -9.37
N PHE A 23 2.41 11.89 -8.47
CA PHE A 23 3.78 12.22 -8.08
C PHE A 23 3.93 12.14 -6.57
N GLY A 24 5.10 11.70 -6.10
CA GLY A 24 5.44 11.65 -4.71
C GLY A 24 6.93 11.86 -4.47
N ILE A 25 7.24 12.35 -3.30
CA ILE A 25 8.62 12.50 -2.81
C ILE A 25 8.67 11.87 -1.43
N GLU A 26 9.68 11.07 -1.20
CA GLU A 26 9.97 10.50 0.12
C GLU A 26 11.39 10.90 0.49
N GLU A 27 11.53 11.56 1.61
CA GLU A 27 12.82 12.00 2.14
C GLU A 27 13.07 11.32 3.49
N ASN A 28 14.29 10.84 3.67
CA ASN A 28 14.79 10.28 4.92
C ASN A 28 16.25 10.69 5.15
N GLU A 29 16.85 10.23 6.24
CA GLU A 29 18.25 10.57 6.59
C GLU A 29 19.27 10.14 5.53
N THR A 30 18.94 9.18 4.67
CA THR A 30 19.86 8.59 3.68
C THR A 30 19.67 9.11 2.26
N GLY A 31 18.62 9.88 1.98
CA GLY A 31 18.38 10.41 0.64
C GLY A 31 16.94 10.81 0.34
N CYS A 32 16.73 11.19 -0.90
CA CYS A 32 15.44 11.62 -1.43
C CYS A 32 15.02 10.71 -2.58
N THR A 33 13.88 10.02 -2.42
CA THR A 33 13.30 9.17 -3.46
C THR A 33 12.18 9.90 -4.18
N VAL A 34 12.33 10.07 -5.48
CA VAL A 34 11.27 10.56 -6.36
C VAL A 34 10.39 9.40 -6.79
N LYS A 35 9.08 9.61 -6.80
CA LYS A 35 8.09 8.61 -7.18
C LYS A 35 7.17 9.19 -8.25
N VAL A 36 6.90 8.39 -9.29
CA VAL A 36 5.86 8.67 -10.29
C VAL A 36 4.99 7.44 -10.42
N TYR A 37 3.69 7.63 -10.51
CA TYR A 37 2.72 6.54 -10.66
C TYR A 37 1.91 6.73 -11.92
N LEU A 38 1.72 5.66 -12.68
CA LEU A 38 0.72 5.57 -13.73
C LEU A 38 -0.44 4.72 -13.21
N GLU A 39 -1.64 5.28 -13.18
CA GLU A 39 -2.85 4.61 -12.70
C GLU A 39 -3.76 4.24 -13.87
N PHE A 40 -4.30 3.02 -13.86
CA PHE A 40 -5.08 2.43 -14.93
C PHE A 40 -6.51 2.11 -14.45
N LYS A 41 -7.31 3.16 -14.19
CA LYS A 41 -8.70 3.03 -13.72
C LYS A 41 -9.61 2.33 -14.72
N SER A 42 -9.41 2.59 -16.02
CA SER A 42 -10.13 1.95 -17.13
C SER A 42 -10.01 0.42 -17.11
N ARG A 43 -8.90 -0.14 -16.63
CA ARG A 43 -8.71 -1.59 -16.49
C ARG A 43 -9.63 -2.23 -15.45
N TYR A 44 -10.03 -1.49 -14.41
CA TYR A 44 -11.05 -1.93 -13.47
C TYR A 44 -12.41 -2.11 -14.15
N GLU A 45 -12.82 -1.12 -14.94
CA GLU A 45 -14.08 -1.19 -15.71
C GLU A 45 -14.08 -2.37 -16.69
N GLU A 46 -12.94 -2.64 -17.35
CA GLU A 46 -12.79 -3.80 -18.21
C GLU A 46 -12.89 -5.13 -17.45
N ALA A 47 -12.29 -5.21 -16.26
CA ALA A 47 -12.34 -6.40 -15.43
C ALA A 47 -13.80 -6.72 -15.01
N ILE A 48 -14.56 -5.67 -14.63
CA ILE A 48 -16.00 -5.81 -14.32
C ILE A 48 -16.79 -6.22 -15.56
N LYS A 49 -16.57 -5.57 -16.71
CA LYS A 49 -17.27 -5.92 -17.97
C LYS A 49 -17.04 -7.38 -18.36
N LYS A 50 -15.84 -7.92 -18.15
CA LYS A 50 -15.49 -9.32 -18.46
C LYS A 50 -16.17 -10.33 -17.52
N LYS A 51 -16.23 -10.01 -16.23
CA LYS A 51 -16.84 -10.87 -15.18
C LYS A 51 -17.50 -10.00 -14.09
N PRO A 52 -18.75 -9.56 -14.29
CA PRO A 52 -19.41 -8.64 -13.37
C PRO A 52 -19.51 -9.16 -11.93
N ASP A 53 -19.81 -10.43 -11.75
CA ASP A 53 -20.03 -11.04 -10.43
C ASP A 53 -18.71 -11.34 -9.67
N LYS A 54 -17.61 -11.56 -10.39
CA LYS A 54 -16.30 -11.84 -9.80
C LYS A 54 -15.20 -11.32 -10.72
N PRO A 55 -14.94 -10.00 -10.74
CA PRO A 55 -13.88 -9.43 -11.57
C PRO A 55 -12.52 -10.01 -11.18
N GLY A 56 -11.72 -10.38 -12.20
CA GLY A 56 -10.39 -10.92 -12.03
C GLY A 56 -9.38 -9.84 -11.64
N PRO A 57 -8.17 -10.24 -11.21
CA PRO A 57 -7.11 -9.30 -10.90
C PRO A 57 -6.67 -8.51 -12.14
N TYR A 58 -6.27 -7.26 -11.93
CA TYR A 58 -5.75 -6.39 -12.99
C TYR A 58 -4.58 -5.53 -12.49
N LEU A 59 -3.74 -5.07 -13.41
CA LEU A 59 -2.68 -4.11 -13.11
C LEU A 59 -3.32 -2.73 -12.87
N SER A 60 -3.32 -2.29 -11.63
CA SER A 60 -3.92 -1.02 -11.20
C SER A 60 -2.96 0.15 -11.37
N HIS A 61 -1.68 -0.06 -11.03
CA HIS A 61 -0.66 0.99 -11.08
C HIS A 61 0.69 0.45 -11.51
N LEU A 62 1.50 1.32 -12.12
CA LEU A 62 2.95 1.19 -12.21
C LEU A 62 3.60 2.31 -11.39
N GLY A 63 4.47 1.95 -10.46
CA GLY A 63 5.20 2.90 -9.63
C GLY A 63 6.68 2.95 -10.03
N PHE A 64 7.12 4.10 -10.48
CA PHE A 64 8.50 4.38 -10.87
C PHE A 64 9.16 5.12 -9.70
N LYS A 65 10.21 4.54 -9.14
CA LYS A 65 10.91 5.08 -7.97
C LYS A 65 12.41 5.17 -8.27
N TRP A 66 13.03 6.29 -7.94
CA TRP A 66 14.48 6.44 -8.06
C TRP A 66 15.03 7.45 -7.05
N ASP A 67 16.26 7.24 -6.64
CA ASP A 67 16.98 8.20 -5.80
C ASP A 67 17.31 9.46 -6.61
N ALA A 68 17.08 10.64 -6.02
CA ALA A 68 17.29 11.92 -6.70
C ALA A 68 18.76 12.19 -7.05
N SER A 69 19.70 11.57 -6.33
CA SER A 69 21.15 11.74 -6.45
C SER A 69 21.84 10.54 -7.13
N ASP A 70 21.21 9.35 -7.11
CA ASP A 70 21.82 8.11 -7.61
C ASP A 70 20.79 7.29 -8.44
N ASN A 71 20.87 7.44 -9.76
CA ASN A 71 19.99 6.72 -10.69
C ASN A 71 20.18 5.18 -10.69
N THR A 72 21.23 4.64 -10.07
CA THR A 72 21.40 3.18 -9.92
C THR A 72 20.44 2.62 -8.88
N ARG A 73 19.99 3.47 -7.95
CA ARG A 73 18.98 3.16 -6.94
C ARG A 73 17.58 3.44 -7.51
N SER A 74 17.09 2.52 -8.32
CA SER A 74 15.78 2.66 -8.93
C SER A 74 14.98 1.37 -8.89
N ALA A 75 13.65 1.48 -8.90
CA ALA A 75 12.74 0.34 -8.90
C ALA A 75 11.47 0.62 -9.69
N LEU A 76 10.95 -0.43 -10.33
CA LEU A 76 9.64 -0.47 -10.94
C LEU A 76 8.72 -1.34 -10.09
N GLY A 77 7.72 -0.73 -9.45
CA GLY A 77 6.68 -1.40 -8.70
C GLY A 77 5.46 -1.70 -9.58
N ARG A 78 4.94 -2.92 -9.47
CA ARG A 78 3.68 -3.34 -10.11
C ARG A 78 2.63 -3.56 -9.04
N TYR A 79 1.52 -2.85 -9.17
CA TYR A 79 0.38 -2.91 -8.26
C TYR A 79 -0.74 -3.69 -8.91
N THR A 80 -0.96 -4.92 -8.46
CA THR A 80 -2.04 -5.77 -8.95
C THR A 80 -3.21 -5.73 -7.99
N CYS A 81 -4.34 -5.20 -8.44
CA CYS A 81 -5.57 -5.12 -7.67
C CYS A 81 -6.38 -6.41 -7.77
N PHE A 82 -6.97 -6.83 -6.66
CA PHE A 82 -7.87 -7.98 -6.52
C PHE A 82 -9.26 -7.49 -6.04
N PRO A 83 -10.10 -6.98 -6.95
CA PRO A 83 -11.31 -6.25 -6.59
C PRO A 83 -12.42 -7.10 -5.97
N ALA A 84 -12.34 -8.43 -6.12
CA ALA A 84 -13.35 -9.36 -5.60
C ALA A 84 -12.92 -10.05 -4.29
N PHE A 85 -11.81 -9.62 -3.66
CA PHE A 85 -11.37 -10.23 -2.41
C PHE A 85 -12.33 -9.88 -1.27
N THR A 86 -12.71 -10.91 -0.53
CA THR A 86 -13.32 -10.76 0.81
C THR A 86 -12.22 -10.47 1.85
N VAL A 87 -12.61 -10.12 3.07
CA VAL A 87 -11.64 -9.96 4.17
C VAL A 87 -10.89 -11.27 4.43
N GLU A 88 -11.57 -12.40 4.31
CA GLU A 88 -10.98 -13.74 4.46
C GLU A 88 -9.94 -14.01 3.37
N ASP A 89 -10.25 -13.69 2.10
CA ASP A 89 -9.31 -13.82 0.99
C ASP A 89 -8.06 -12.94 1.22
N MET A 90 -8.26 -11.70 1.72
CA MET A 90 -7.16 -10.78 2.07
C MET A 90 -6.28 -11.38 3.17
N LEU A 91 -6.89 -11.87 4.26
CA LEU A 91 -6.17 -12.46 5.38
C LEU A 91 -5.43 -13.74 4.98
N GLU A 92 -6.03 -14.59 4.15
CA GLU A 92 -5.36 -15.77 3.60
C GLU A 92 -4.14 -15.36 2.76
N ARG A 93 -4.30 -14.37 1.88
CA ARG A 93 -3.22 -13.84 1.04
C ARG A 93 -2.08 -13.26 1.87
N LEU A 94 -2.40 -12.46 2.88
CA LEU A 94 -1.44 -11.86 3.79
C LEU A 94 -0.65 -12.92 4.57
N SER A 95 -1.32 -13.94 5.11
CA SER A 95 -0.67 -15.01 5.86
C SER A 95 0.26 -15.86 5.01
N ASN A 96 -0.10 -16.10 3.75
CA ASN A 96 0.69 -16.93 2.84
C ASN A 96 1.91 -16.20 2.28
N ASN A 97 1.78 -14.91 2.00
CA ASN A 97 2.81 -14.16 1.28
C ASN A 97 3.77 -13.39 2.20
N PHE A 98 3.30 -12.93 3.36
CA PHE A 98 4.05 -11.97 4.18
C PHE A 98 4.30 -12.44 5.60
N TYR A 99 3.34 -13.14 6.22
CA TYR A 99 3.36 -13.41 7.65
C TYR A 99 3.24 -14.90 7.94
N ARG A 100 4.31 -15.65 7.71
CA ARG A 100 4.35 -17.10 7.94
C ARG A 100 4.19 -17.50 9.41
N ASN A 101 4.58 -16.63 10.33
CA ASN A 101 4.36 -16.83 11.77
C ASN A 101 3.13 -16.05 12.22
N LYS A 102 2.00 -16.75 12.38
CA LYS A 102 0.68 -16.17 12.67
C LYS A 102 0.53 -15.71 14.13
N ASP A 103 1.45 -16.07 15.01
CA ASP A 103 1.29 -15.88 16.45
C ASP A 103 1.65 -14.47 16.94
N ARG A 104 2.19 -13.64 16.10
CA ARG A 104 2.58 -12.26 16.47
C ARG A 104 2.46 -11.24 15.34
N ASP A 105 2.08 -10.11 15.76
CA ASP A 105 2.49 -8.76 15.52
C ASP A 105 1.92 -8.15 14.24
N PRO A 106 2.60 -7.87 13.16
CA PRO A 106 2.01 -7.09 12.06
C PRO A 106 0.78 -7.74 11.45
N PHE A 107 0.74 -9.09 11.37
CA PHE A 107 -0.43 -9.79 10.83
C PHE A 107 -1.66 -9.61 11.73
N GLN A 108 -1.50 -9.73 13.06
CA GLN A 108 -2.62 -9.58 13.98
C GLN A 108 -3.15 -8.13 13.97
N ILE A 109 -2.25 -7.15 13.94
CA ILE A 109 -2.61 -5.72 13.82
C ILE A 109 -3.41 -5.47 12.53
N VAL A 110 -2.92 -5.98 11.39
CA VAL A 110 -3.62 -5.84 10.09
C VAL A 110 -4.98 -6.50 10.14
N LYS A 111 -5.07 -7.71 10.69
CA LYS A 111 -6.32 -8.46 10.86
C LYS A 111 -7.34 -7.69 11.68
N ASP A 112 -6.92 -7.12 12.81
CA ASP A 112 -7.82 -6.40 13.70
C ASP A 112 -8.31 -5.08 13.08
N ILE A 113 -7.46 -4.37 12.34
CA ILE A 113 -7.85 -3.20 11.55
C ILE A 113 -8.85 -3.58 10.46
N LEU A 114 -8.63 -4.68 9.73
CA LEU A 114 -9.58 -5.17 8.72
C LEU A 114 -10.92 -5.54 9.34
N HIS A 115 -10.93 -6.22 10.49
CA HIS A 115 -12.16 -6.55 11.21
C HIS A 115 -12.88 -5.30 11.73
N LEU A 116 -12.15 -4.31 12.25
CA LEU A 116 -12.75 -3.04 12.62
C LEU A 116 -13.44 -2.38 11.42
N GLY A 117 -12.75 -2.28 10.29
CA GLY A 117 -13.31 -1.71 9.08
C GLY A 117 -14.54 -2.48 8.58
N SER A 118 -14.46 -3.81 8.51
CA SER A 118 -15.54 -4.67 8.02
C SER A 118 -16.77 -4.69 8.93
N SER A 119 -16.60 -4.39 10.23
CA SER A 119 -17.72 -4.24 11.15
C SER A 119 -18.59 -3.02 10.84
N LYS A 120 -18.10 -2.04 10.10
CA LYS A 120 -18.82 -0.81 9.74
C LYS A 120 -19.40 -0.83 8.34
N VAL A 121 -18.72 -1.51 7.42
CA VAL A 121 -19.12 -1.55 6.00
C VAL A 121 -18.84 -2.93 5.42
N GLY A 122 -19.48 -3.24 4.29
CA GLY A 122 -19.20 -4.49 3.57
C GLY A 122 -17.76 -4.54 3.03
N HIS A 123 -17.25 -5.75 2.84
CA HIS A 123 -15.90 -6.01 2.31
C HIS A 123 -15.69 -5.46 0.87
N ASP A 124 -16.76 -5.27 0.11
CA ASP A 124 -16.76 -4.65 -1.22
C ASP A 124 -16.30 -3.18 -1.23
N LYS A 125 -16.10 -2.59 -0.05
CA LYS A 125 -15.58 -1.23 0.14
C LYS A 125 -14.06 -1.19 0.32
N PHE A 126 -13.39 -2.34 0.33
CA PHE A 126 -11.94 -2.43 0.42
C PHE A 126 -11.35 -2.87 -0.91
N LEU A 127 -10.19 -2.33 -1.26
CA LEU A 127 -9.44 -2.78 -2.42
C LEU A 127 -8.06 -3.28 -1.97
N TYR A 128 -7.80 -4.55 -2.26
CA TYR A 128 -6.51 -5.16 -1.94
C TYR A 128 -5.60 -5.15 -3.17
N LEU A 129 -4.36 -4.74 -2.96
CA LEU A 129 -3.32 -4.73 -3.98
C LEU A 129 -2.08 -5.51 -3.51
N ASP A 130 -1.57 -6.39 -4.35
CA ASP A 130 -0.19 -6.88 -4.25
C ASP A 130 0.75 -5.88 -4.91
N VAL A 131 1.85 -5.60 -4.25
CA VAL A 131 2.90 -4.71 -4.77
C VAL A 131 4.20 -5.49 -4.87
N ASN A 132 4.69 -5.67 -6.09
CA ASN A 132 5.94 -6.37 -6.37
C ASN A 132 6.92 -5.46 -7.09
N GLU A 133 8.16 -5.43 -6.66
CA GLU A 133 9.23 -4.72 -7.35
C GLU A 133 10.05 -5.69 -8.20
N LYS A 134 10.36 -5.31 -9.44
CA LYS A 134 11.18 -6.13 -10.32
C LYS A 134 12.62 -6.15 -9.83
N ASN A 135 13.23 -7.34 -9.81
CA ASN A 135 14.66 -7.56 -9.48
C ASN A 135 15.06 -7.30 -8.02
N ASN A 136 14.15 -7.31 -7.08
CA ASN A 136 14.48 -7.31 -5.66
C ASN A 136 13.52 -8.20 -4.85
N LEU A 137 13.81 -8.39 -3.55
CA LEU A 137 13.03 -9.26 -2.67
C LEU A 137 11.78 -8.58 -2.10
N ARG A 138 11.58 -7.28 -2.36
CA ARG A 138 10.45 -6.56 -1.80
C ARG A 138 9.15 -7.12 -2.31
N THR A 139 8.34 -7.58 -1.40
CA THR A 139 6.94 -7.95 -1.61
C THR A 139 6.10 -7.22 -0.58
N SER A 140 5.08 -6.51 -1.02
CA SER A 140 4.23 -5.77 -0.13
C SER A 140 2.77 -5.79 -0.60
N PHE A 141 1.89 -5.41 0.29
CA PHE A 141 0.49 -5.20 0.02
C PHE A 141 0.10 -3.75 0.27
N ASP A 142 -1.02 -3.34 -0.28
CA ASP A 142 -1.70 -2.10 0.03
C ASP A 142 -3.20 -2.37 0.07
N ILE A 143 -3.87 -1.95 1.13
CA ILE A 143 -5.32 -2.11 1.30
C ILE A 143 -5.92 -0.73 1.40
N ASN A 144 -6.67 -0.34 0.37
CA ASN A 144 -7.47 0.88 0.41
C ASN A 144 -8.71 0.64 1.28
N MET A 145 -8.85 1.45 2.32
CA MET A 145 -9.92 1.36 3.32
C MET A 145 -10.72 2.67 3.47
N TYR A 146 -10.59 3.62 2.54
CA TYR A 146 -11.38 4.87 2.58
C TYR A 146 -12.88 4.60 2.68
N GLY A 147 -13.36 3.54 2.04
CA GLY A 147 -14.75 3.13 2.09
C GLY A 147 -15.27 2.82 3.50
N ALA A 148 -14.40 2.48 4.46
CA ALA A 148 -14.79 2.26 5.85
C ALA A 148 -15.06 3.56 6.62
N ASN A 149 -14.61 4.71 6.11
CA ASN A 149 -14.76 6.03 6.73
C ASN A 149 -14.32 6.08 8.20
N LEU A 150 -13.23 5.35 8.52
CA LEU A 150 -12.64 5.33 9.85
C LEU A 150 -11.82 6.60 10.08
N GLN A 151 -11.92 7.19 11.26
CA GLN A 151 -10.99 8.24 11.67
C GLN A 151 -9.76 7.62 12.35
N MET A 152 -8.60 8.27 12.23
CA MET A 152 -7.36 7.80 12.84
C MET A 152 -7.47 7.53 14.36
N LYS A 153 -8.34 8.26 15.07
CA LYS A 153 -8.59 8.01 16.52
C LYS A 153 -9.21 6.63 16.80
N GLU A 154 -9.91 6.04 15.83
CA GLU A 154 -10.52 4.72 15.99
C GLU A 154 -9.50 3.60 15.86
N LEU A 155 -8.36 3.89 15.20
CA LEU A 155 -7.22 2.98 15.08
C LEU A 155 -6.23 3.10 16.25
N TYR A 156 -6.44 4.02 17.18
CA TYR A 156 -5.48 4.35 18.25
C TYR A 156 -4.90 3.12 18.99
N PRO A 157 -5.70 2.12 19.42
CA PRO A 157 -5.14 0.93 20.07
C PRO A 157 -4.14 0.17 19.19
N PHE A 158 -4.47 -0.04 17.92
CA PHE A 158 -3.63 -0.77 16.96
C PHE A 158 -2.37 0.02 16.60
N LEU A 159 -2.46 1.36 16.55
CA LEU A 159 -1.31 2.22 16.34
C LEU A 159 -0.33 2.17 17.51
N LEU A 160 -0.82 2.03 18.75
CA LEU A 160 0.04 1.81 19.92
C LEU A 160 0.72 0.42 19.87
N GLU A 161 0.03 -0.61 19.41
CA GLU A 161 0.61 -1.94 19.20
C GLU A 161 1.71 -1.88 18.13
N MET A 162 1.47 -1.18 17.00
CA MET A 162 2.50 -0.90 15.99
C MET A 162 3.71 -0.20 16.61
N CYS A 163 3.50 0.84 17.43
CA CYS A 163 4.59 1.56 18.09
C CYS A 163 5.40 0.62 18.99
N GLY A 164 4.73 -0.25 19.74
CA GLY A 164 5.38 -1.25 20.60
C GLY A 164 6.24 -2.22 19.78
N TYR A 165 5.69 -2.76 18.71
CA TYR A 165 6.37 -3.72 17.84
C TYR A 165 7.60 -3.10 17.14
N TYR A 166 7.42 -1.93 16.51
CA TYR A 166 8.51 -1.23 15.81
C TYR A 166 9.39 -0.37 16.72
N SER A 167 9.23 -0.45 18.04
CA SER A 167 10.00 0.31 19.02
C SER A 167 9.95 1.83 18.81
N ILE A 168 8.81 2.36 18.37
CA ILE A 168 8.59 3.80 18.18
C ILE A 168 8.30 4.42 19.54
N PRO A 169 9.09 5.43 20.01
CA PRO A 169 8.85 6.09 21.28
C PRO A 169 7.48 6.78 21.31
N CYS A 170 6.71 6.54 22.38
CA CYS A 170 5.35 7.05 22.55
C CYS A 170 5.26 8.59 22.37
N GLY A 171 6.26 9.34 22.87
CA GLY A 171 6.32 10.79 22.68
C GLY A 171 6.45 11.21 21.21
N GLN A 172 7.24 10.50 20.42
CA GLN A 172 7.37 10.77 18.98
C GLN A 172 6.07 10.41 18.24
N PHE A 173 5.45 9.30 18.59
CA PHE A 173 4.15 8.91 18.05
C PHE A 173 3.10 10.00 18.28
N HIS A 174 2.95 10.52 19.49
CA HIS A 174 1.94 11.54 19.80
C HIS A 174 2.17 12.87 19.06
N ILE A 175 3.42 13.26 18.80
CA ILE A 175 3.72 14.45 18.00
C ILE A 175 3.12 14.34 16.59
N LEU A 176 3.15 13.13 15.99
CA LEU A 176 2.59 12.88 14.66
C LEU A 176 1.08 12.61 14.71
N TYR A 177 0.62 11.86 15.71
CA TYR A 177 -0.77 11.39 15.80
C TYR A 177 -1.75 12.49 16.22
N ASP A 178 -1.42 13.31 17.21
CA ASP A 178 -2.37 14.28 17.76
C ASP A 178 -2.94 15.28 16.76
N PRO A 179 -2.17 15.81 15.80
CA PRO A 179 -2.70 16.68 14.75
C PRO A 179 -3.63 16.00 13.76
N VAL A 180 -3.49 14.66 13.58
CA VAL A 180 -4.17 13.92 12.50
C VAL A 180 -5.25 12.96 13.00
N LYS A 181 -5.48 12.85 14.28
CA LYS A 181 -6.42 11.87 14.89
C LYS A 181 -7.87 11.97 14.40
N THR A 182 -8.28 13.10 13.84
CA THR A 182 -9.61 13.30 13.25
C THR A 182 -9.65 13.12 11.73
N GLN A 183 -8.50 12.93 11.10
CA GLN A 183 -8.44 12.68 9.65
C GLN A 183 -8.92 11.26 9.33
N ILE A 184 -9.37 11.08 8.09
CA ILE A 184 -9.83 9.79 7.61
C ILE A 184 -8.63 8.89 7.34
N PHE A 185 -8.72 7.67 7.86
CA PHE A 185 -7.79 6.59 7.54
C PHE A 185 -8.01 6.12 6.11
N GLY A 186 -6.96 6.12 5.31
CA GLY A 186 -7.02 5.82 3.89
C GLY A 186 -6.54 4.44 3.53
N HIS A 187 -5.25 4.17 3.76
CA HIS A 187 -4.64 2.91 3.37
C HIS A 187 -3.83 2.29 4.51
N LEU A 188 -3.79 0.96 4.51
CA LEU A 188 -2.85 0.16 5.28
C LEU A 188 -1.94 -0.60 4.31
N ALA A 189 -0.67 -0.28 4.29
CA ALA A 189 0.32 -0.98 3.48
C ALA A 189 1.35 -1.68 4.37
N GLY A 190 1.92 -2.77 3.88
CA GLY A 190 2.95 -3.50 4.62
C GLY A 190 3.55 -4.63 3.81
N GLY A 191 4.40 -5.42 4.44
CA GLY A 191 5.04 -6.58 3.82
C GLY A 191 6.50 -6.70 4.19
N ILE A 192 7.31 -7.16 3.26
CA ILE A 192 8.75 -7.36 3.42
C ILE A 192 9.48 -6.35 2.53
N ASP A 193 10.43 -5.62 3.08
CA ASP A 193 11.23 -4.65 2.37
C ASP A 193 12.39 -5.30 1.57
N ARG A 194 13.25 -4.48 0.96
CA ARG A 194 14.40 -4.96 0.18
C ARG A 194 15.47 -5.65 1.02
N GLU A 195 15.48 -5.41 2.33
CA GLU A 195 16.42 -5.98 3.30
C GLU A 195 15.86 -7.23 3.99
N GLY A 196 14.64 -7.63 3.65
CA GLY A 196 13.96 -8.79 4.25
C GLY A 196 13.30 -8.49 5.60
N LYS A 197 13.17 -7.20 5.97
CA LYS A 197 12.50 -6.76 7.18
C LYS A 197 11.02 -6.49 6.89
N ASP A 198 10.17 -6.80 7.86
CA ASP A 198 8.77 -6.42 7.78
C ASP A 198 8.57 -4.93 8.06
N PHE A 199 7.49 -4.38 7.52
CA PHE A 199 7.08 -3.00 7.76
C PHE A 199 5.56 -2.87 7.68
N LEU A 200 5.02 -1.88 8.37
CA LEU A 200 3.65 -1.38 8.20
C LEU A 200 3.67 0.13 8.01
N THR A 201 2.77 0.61 7.16
CA THR A 201 2.57 2.04 6.88
C THR A 201 1.09 2.36 6.90
N VAL A 202 0.74 3.44 7.56
CA VAL A 202 -0.63 3.97 7.63
C VAL A 202 -0.70 5.27 6.86
N TYR A 203 -1.65 5.37 5.93
CA TYR A 203 -1.93 6.58 5.17
C TYR A 203 -3.26 7.18 5.61
N PHE A 204 -3.34 8.50 5.66
CA PHE A 204 -4.51 9.22 6.12
C PHE A 204 -4.65 10.56 5.41
N GLY A 205 -5.85 11.10 5.41
CA GLY A 205 -6.12 12.49 5.06
C GLY A 205 -5.96 12.83 3.57
N GLU A 206 -6.90 12.45 2.76
CA GLU A 206 -7.21 13.12 1.49
C GLU A 206 -8.67 13.56 1.47
#